data_57137324634ed61588980ef16b14c50b
#
_entry.id   57137324634ed61588980ef16b14c50b
#
_cell.length_a   1.000
_cell.length_b   1.000
_cell.length_c   1.000
_cell.angle_alpha   90.00
_cell.angle_beta   90.00
_cell.angle_gamma   90.00
#
_symmetry.space_group_name_H-M   'P 1'
#
loop_
_entity.id
_entity.type
_entity.pdbx_description
1 polymer ?
#
loop_
_entity_poly.entity_id
_entity_poly.type
_entity_poly.pdbx_seq_one_letter_code
_entity_poly.pdbx_strand_id
1 'polypeptide(L)'
;ATKAFLDDTRIRAILPTLQKLVKAKVIILAHQSRPGKDDFTSTLGHARELGRLLGRQVKWVDDIHGPKAMKAIEELEPGQLLMLNNVRMDEQETSVKGDLKAMGETHLVQRLASVADLFVNDAFACAHRSTPSIVGFTGLLPCVAGELMGNEIRKLDHALETPERPCLAVLGGVKVDDSIQVADNMLRNGIADALWPTGGVANLLLDLAGYDIGEPNRAFLKKELDKHWAPTIKLAKTLIQDHGDKIHLPVDLAANIEGNRVDIPLKDFPIEAPFWDIGINSVFHLSAAIRNAGTIILNGPSGVFENPDFALGTIEMLNACAESEGYAVMGGGHTATLVAQRGLADKMGHVSTGGGACLDYIAGRPLPGVVSLEQSAVAFGIDISHAEKNA
;
A
#
# COMPACT_ATOMS: atom_id res chain seq x y z
N ALA A 1 27.29 1.78 -4.09
CA ALA A 1 25.90 1.71 -4.54
C ALA A 1 25.69 2.74 -5.64
N THR A 2 25.18 2.33 -6.79
CA THR A 2 24.72 3.23 -7.82
C THR A 2 23.55 4.02 -7.23
N LYS A 3 23.59 5.35 -7.20
CA LYS A 3 22.49 6.21 -6.72
C LYS A 3 21.35 6.29 -7.76
N ALA A 4 21.13 5.22 -8.51
CA ALA A 4 20.05 5.10 -9.48
C ALA A 4 18.75 4.68 -8.78
N PHE A 5 17.62 5.19 -9.23
CA PHE A 5 16.31 4.71 -8.81
C PHE A 5 16.08 3.30 -9.34
N LEU A 6 15.64 2.40 -8.47
CA LEU A 6 15.18 1.07 -8.86
C LEU A 6 13.78 1.13 -9.47
N ASP A 7 12.98 2.12 -9.03
CA ASP A 7 11.59 2.32 -9.42
C ASP A 7 11.23 3.80 -9.31
N ASP A 8 10.64 4.39 -10.35
CA ASP A 8 10.19 5.78 -10.42
C ASP A 8 8.65 5.92 -10.41
N THR A 9 7.92 4.82 -10.21
CA THR A 9 6.45 4.76 -10.27
C THR A 9 5.79 5.83 -9.39
N ARG A 10 6.26 6.00 -8.15
CA ARG A 10 5.71 7.01 -7.23
C ARG A 10 6.00 8.43 -7.68
N ILE A 11 7.16 8.67 -8.34
CA ILE A 11 7.49 10.00 -8.89
C ILE A 11 6.59 10.28 -10.10
N ARG A 12 6.32 9.29 -10.94
CA ARG A 12 5.39 9.44 -12.07
C ARG A 12 3.97 9.69 -11.61
N ALA A 13 3.54 9.02 -10.56
CA ALA A 13 2.18 9.11 -10.06
C ALA A 13 1.77 10.52 -9.59
N ILE A 14 2.70 11.36 -9.14
CA ILE A 14 2.42 12.76 -8.72
C ILE A 14 2.47 13.77 -9.88
N LEU A 15 2.87 13.37 -11.09
CA LEU A 15 2.99 14.31 -12.22
C LEU A 15 1.67 15.02 -12.54
N PRO A 16 0.50 14.36 -12.55
CA PRO A 16 -0.77 15.03 -12.82
C PRO A 16 -1.06 16.18 -11.85
N THR A 17 -0.78 16.01 -10.56
CA THR A 17 -0.91 17.07 -9.56
C THR A 17 -0.01 18.26 -9.88
N LEU A 18 1.26 18.01 -10.17
CA LEU A 18 2.23 19.07 -10.50
C LEU A 18 1.91 19.77 -11.83
N GLN A 19 1.28 19.08 -12.78
CA GLN A 19 0.79 19.66 -14.01
C GLN A 19 -0.37 20.64 -13.79
N LYS A 20 -1.24 20.39 -12.81
CA LYS A 20 -2.31 21.32 -12.41
C LYS A 20 -1.76 22.57 -11.69
N LEU A 21 -0.61 22.45 -11.05
CA LEU A 21 0.04 23.52 -10.27
C LEU A 21 1.02 24.38 -11.09
N VAL A 22 0.93 24.39 -12.43
CA VAL A 22 1.90 25.06 -13.32
C VAL A 22 2.01 26.58 -13.14
N LYS A 23 1.03 27.22 -12.51
CA LYS A 23 1.04 28.67 -12.22
C LYS A 23 1.42 28.99 -10.78
N ALA A 24 1.52 27.99 -9.91
CA ALA A 24 1.84 28.17 -8.50
C ALA A 24 3.36 28.18 -8.26
N LYS A 25 3.76 28.75 -7.13
CA LYS A 25 5.07 28.51 -6.51
C LYS A 25 4.94 27.22 -5.72
N VAL A 26 5.64 26.16 -6.08
CA VAL A 26 5.45 24.84 -5.49
C VAL A 26 6.64 24.44 -4.63
N ILE A 27 6.40 24.21 -3.35
CA ILE A 27 7.37 23.66 -2.40
C ILE A 27 7.07 22.18 -2.24
N ILE A 28 8.04 21.32 -2.55
CA ILE A 28 7.87 19.86 -2.52
C ILE A 28 8.55 19.29 -1.27
N LEU A 29 7.76 18.63 -0.42
CA LEU A 29 8.22 17.84 0.71
C LEU A 29 8.30 16.37 0.29
N ALA A 30 9.40 15.72 0.59
CA ALA A 30 9.57 14.28 0.31
C ALA A 30 10.49 13.63 1.34
N HIS A 31 10.43 12.30 1.42
CA HIS A 31 11.41 11.54 2.19
C HIS A 31 11.91 10.32 1.41
N GLN A 32 13.13 9.91 1.75
CA GLN A 32 13.73 8.66 1.32
C GLN A 32 14.20 7.90 2.55
N SER A 33 13.64 6.70 2.77
CA SER A 33 14.00 5.79 3.85
C SER A 33 13.88 6.38 5.26
N ARG A 34 14.74 6.03 6.18
CA ARG A 34 14.79 6.52 7.56
C ARG A 34 16.23 6.48 8.09
N PRO A 35 16.55 7.31 9.11
CA PRO A 35 17.88 7.31 9.73
C PRO A 35 18.34 5.90 10.11
N GLY A 36 19.60 5.60 9.86
CA GLY A 36 20.23 4.29 10.15
C GLY A 36 20.03 3.22 9.07
N LYS A 37 19.38 3.52 7.95
CA LYS A 37 19.28 2.63 6.79
C LYS A 37 20.26 3.03 5.70
N ASP A 38 20.79 2.04 4.96
CA ASP A 38 21.80 2.25 3.90
C ASP A 38 21.32 3.12 2.75
N ASP A 39 20.01 3.14 2.50
CA ASP A 39 19.35 3.92 1.46
C ASP A 39 18.82 5.29 1.97
N PHE A 40 19.12 5.66 3.23
CA PHE A 40 18.78 6.98 3.76
C PHE A 40 19.67 8.05 3.14
N THR A 41 19.08 8.96 2.38
CA THR A 41 19.82 9.95 1.58
C THR A 41 19.03 11.26 1.40
N SER A 42 19.69 12.26 0.85
CA SER A 42 19.07 13.52 0.44
C SER A 42 18.09 13.32 -0.72
N THR A 43 17.18 14.28 -0.89
CA THR A 43 16.21 14.33 -2.01
C THR A 43 16.77 14.91 -3.30
N LEU A 44 18.06 15.24 -3.38
CA LEU A 44 18.68 15.82 -4.59
C LEU A 44 18.47 14.93 -5.83
N GLY A 45 18.64 13.61 -5.68
CA GLY A 45 18.38 12.64 -6.76
C GLY A 45 16.93 12.68 -7.21
N HIS A 46 15.99 12.78 -6.25
CA HIS A 46 14.55 12.88 -6.53
C HIS A 46 14.19 14.16 -7.29
N ALA A 47 14.78 15.31 -6.92
CA ALA A 47 14.55 16.56 -7.63
C ALA A 47 15.02 16.48 -9.08
N ARG A 48 16.19 15.87 -9.34
CA ARG A 48 16.72 15.66 -10.69
C ARG A 48 15.82 14.75 -11.53
N GLU A 49 15.40 13.61 -10.96
CA GLU A 49 14.53 12.66 -11.65
C GLU A 49 13.15 13.26 -11.93
N LEU A 50 12.55 13.94 -10.96
CA LEU A 50 11.29 14.65 -11.14
C LEU A 50 11.41 15.70 -12.25
N GLY A 51 12.51 16.48 -12.28
CA GLY A 51 12.79 17.46 -13.34
C GLY A 51 12.91 16.81 -14.71
N ARG A 52 13.58 15.66 -14.81
CA ARG A 52 13.68 14.86 -16.04
C ARG A 52 12.30 14.42 -16.55
N LEU A 53 11.47 13.90 -15.66
CA LEU A 53 10.12 13.41 -15.99
C LEU A 53 9.16 14.55 -16.37
N LEU A 54 9.27 15.72 -15.73
CA LEU A 54 8.46 16.90 -16.04
C LEU A 54 8.95 17.68 -17.26
N GLY A 55 10.18 17.43 -17.76
CA GLY A 55 10.81 18.22 -18.82
C GLY A 55 11.10 19.67 -18.40
N ARG A 56 11.21 19.96 -17.09
CA ARG A 56 11.50 21.29 -16.54
C ARG A 56 12.32 21.23 -15.27
N GLN A 57 13.01 22.32 -14.94
CA GLN A 57 13.86 22.37 -13.77
C GLN A 57 13.04 22.25 -12.47
N VAL A 58 13.50 21.37 -11.56
CA VAL A 58 13.13 21.36 -10.16
C VAL A 58 14.34 21.87 -9.37
N LYS A 59 14.19 23.02 -8.74
CA LYS A 59 15.21 23.56 -7.82
C LYS A 59 15.32 22.65 -6.61
N TRP A 60 16.50 22.58 -6.01
CA TRP A 60 16.72 21.81 -4.77
C TRP A 60 17.55 22.62 -3.80
N VAL A 61 17.25 22.50 -2.51
CA VAL A 61 18.01 23.14 -1.45
C VAL A 61 18.38 22.12 -0.37
N ASP A 62 19.62 22.18 0.10
CA ASP A 62 20.13 21.34 1.20
C ASP A 62 19.71 21.93 2.54
N ASP A 63 18.39 21.99 2.75
CA ASP A 63 17.74 22.47 3.96
C ASP A 63 16.25 22.06 3.91
N ILE A 64 15.56 22.07 5.06
CA ILE A 64 14.14 21.69 5.16
C ILE A 64 13.30 22.91 5.55
N HIS A 65 13.66 23.61 6.60
CA HIS A 65 12.93 24.77 7.11
C HIS A 65 13.87 25.85 7.72
N GLY A 66 15.17 25.72 7.53
CA GLY A 66 16.18 26.65 8.00
C GLY A 66 16.33 27.86 7.08
N PRO A 67 17.38 28.68 7.32
CA PRO A 67 17.59 29.94 6.57
C PRO A 67 17.76 29.76 5.07
N LYS A 68 18.40 28.67 4.63
CA LYS A 68 18.60 28.40 3.19
C LYS A 68 17.29 28.04 2.51
N ALA A 69 16.45 27.23 3.15
CA ALA A 69 15.13 26.87 2.64
C ALA A 69 14.24 28.10 2.54
N MET A 70 14.15 28.91 3.60
CA MET A 70 13.33 30.12 3.62
C MET A 70 13.74 31.13 2.55
N LYS A 71 15.05 31.35 2.36
CA LYS A 71 15.54 32.19 1.29
C LYS A 71 15.18 31.66 -0.10
N ALA A 72 15.36 30.35 -0.34
CA ALA A 72 15.02 29.73 -1.61
C ALA A 72 13.51 29.79 -1.92
N ILE A 73 12.66 29.74 -0.88
CA ILE A 73 11.20 29.91 -1.00
C ILE A 73 10.84 31.35 -1.36
N GLU A 74 11.46 32.33 -0.70
CA GLU A 74 11.26 33.75 -1.00
C GLU A 74 11.60 34.09 -2.45
N GLU A 75 12.72 33.52 -2.96
CA GLU A 75 13.20 33.69 -4.34
C GLU A 75 12.43 32.86 -5.38
N LEU A 76 11.42 32.10 -4.98
CA LEU A 76 10.65 31.25 -5.89
C LEU A 76 9.64 32.10 -6.68
N GLU A 77 9.61 31.90 -8.00
CA GLU A 77 8.68 32.60 -8.89
C GLU A 77 7.49 31.70 -9.29
N PRO A 78 6.34 32.27 -9.69
CA PRO A 78 5.21 31.50 -10.20
C PRO A 78 5.63 30.53 -11.31
N GLY A 79 5.15 29.30 -11.24
CA GLY A 79 5.51 28.22 -12.16
C GLY A 79 6.79 27.49 -11.81
N GLN A 80 7.53 27.89 -10.78
CA GLN A 80 8.75 27.21 -10.35
C GLN A 80 8.46 26.15 -9.28
N LEU A 81 9.31 25.12 -9.26
CA LEU A 81 9.28 24.02 -8.31
C LEU A 81 10.55 24.04 -7.46
N LEU A 82 10.41 23.95 -6.15
CA LEU A 82 11.49 23.79 -5.19
C LEU A 82 11.28 22.53 -4.37
N MET A 83 12.20 21.58 -4.43
CA MET A 83 12.22 20.42 -3.54
C MET A 83 13.15 20.70 -2.37
N LEU A 84 12.64 20.57 -1.16
CA LEU A 84 13.41 20.64 0.08
C LEU A 84 14.16 19.32 0.33
N ASN A 85 15.13 19.34 1.23
CA ASN A 85 15.82 18.10 1.58
C ASN A 85 14.87 17.09 2.29
N ASN A 86 15.35 15.88 2.49
CA ASN A 86 14.61 14.77 3.07
C ASN A 86 14.06 15.17 4.46
N VAL A 87 12.71 15.25 4.57
CA VAL A 87 12.05 15.70 5.80
C VAL A 87 12.38 14.84 7.02
N ARG A 88 12.79 13.58 6.82
CA ARG A 88 13.25 12.70 7.89
C ARG A 88 14.67 12.99 8.42
N MET A 89 15.35 13.99 7.87
CA MET A 89 16.55 14.57 8.48
C MET A 89 16.19 15.57 9.58
N ASP A 90 14.93 16.00 9.68
CA ASP A 90 14.41 16.70 10.84
C ASP A 90 14.02 15.68 11.93
N GLU A 91 14.58 15.86 13.12
CA GLU A 91 14.32 14.98 14.25
C GLU A 91 12.82 14.98 14.64
N GLN A 92 12.15 16.12 14.57
CA GLN A 92 10.73 16.24 14.93
C GLN A 92 9.83 15.43 14.01
N GLU A 93 10.19 15.25 12.73
CA GLU A 93 9.42 14.42 11.80
C GLU A 93 9.23 12.96 12.25
N THR A 94 10.20 12.43 13.00
CA THR A 94 10.19 11.04 13.44
C THR A 94 9.97 10.86 14.95
N SER A 95 10.27 11.87 15.76
CA SER A 95 10.22 11.79 17.22
C SER A 95 8.88 12.29 17.80
N VAL A 96 8.27 13.32 17.19
CA VAL A 96 6.99 13.87 17.67
C VAL A 96 5.89 12.83 17.50
N LYS A 97 5.17 12.59 18.58
CA LYS A 97 4.00 11.72 18.65
C LYS A 97 2.86 12.50 19.30
N GLY A 98 1.65 12.11 19.03
CA GLY A 98 0.49 12.73 19.63
C GLY A 98 -0.58 13.12 18.61
N ASP A 99 -1.33 14.15 18.96
CA ASP A 99 -2.45 14.65 18.16
C ASP A 99 -2.00 15.65 17.06
N LEU A 100 -2.96 16.15 16.30
CA LEU A 100 -2.71 17.13 15.23
C LEU A 100 -2.11 18.42 15.74
N LYS A 101 -2.43 18.83 16.99
CA LYS A 101 -1.88 20.04 17.59
C LYS A 101 -0.37 19.92 17.80
N ALA A 102 0.08 18.79 18.41
CA ALA A 102 1.51 18.53 18.59
C ALA A 102 2.26 18.47 17.27
N MET A 103 1.66 17.87 16.22
CA MET A 103 2.23 17.85 14.87
C MET A 103 2.33 19.24 14.26
N GLY A 104 1.30 20.08 14.46
CA GLY A 104 1.26 21.45 13.96
C GLY A 104 2.25 22.39 14.66
N GLU A 105 2.64 22.12 15.90
CA GLU A 105 3.59 22.93 16.68
C GLU A 105 5.07 22.67 16.32
N THR A 106 5.37 21.72 15.43
CA THR A 106 6.74 21.45 15.00
C THR A 106 7.35 22.60 14.20
N HIS A 107 8.67 22.78 14.26
CA HIS A 107 9.37 23.85 13.55
C HIS A 107 9.17 23.78 12.04
N LEU A 108 9.21 22.58 11.46
CA LEU A 108 8.94 22.33 10.04
C LEU A 108 7.58 22.91 9.65
N VAL A 109 6.53 22.52 10.35
CA VAL A 109 5.16 22.91 10.02
C VAL A 109 4.94 24.42 10.24
N GLN A 110 5.34 24.97 11.38
CA GLN A 110 5.17 26.39 11.70
C GLN A 110 5.87 27.30 10.68
N ARG A 111 7.09 26.96 10.29
CA ARG A 111 7.85 27.77 9.35
C ARG A 111 7.31 27.68 7.93
N LEU A 112 6.95 26.50 7.46
CA LEU A 112 6.40 26.35 6.11
C LEU A 112 4.97 26.88 6.00
N ALA A 113 4.14 26.71 7.03
CA ALA A 113 2.80 27.27 7.05
C ALA A 113 2.80 28.81 7.01
N SER A 114 3.84 29.47 7.54
CA SER A 114 3.92 30.95 7.51
C SER A 114 4.20 31.54 6.11
N VAL A 115 4.55 30.72 5.14
CA VAL A 115 4.95 31.14 3.77
C VAL A 115 4.18 30.42 2.66
N ALA A 116 3.19 29.62 3.02
CA ALA A 116 2.36 28.87 2.09
C ALA A 116 0.88 29.24 2.24
N ASP A 117 0.14 29.20 1.16
CA ASP A 117 -1.31 29.51 1.12
C ASP A 117 -2.16 28.24 1.17
N LEU A 118 -1.62 27.11 0.74
CA LEU A 118 -2.34 25.84 0.60
C LEU A 118 -1.38 24.65 0.81
N PHE A 119 -1.87 23.62 1.48
CA PHE A 119 -1.18 22.33 1.56
C PHE A 119 -1.86 21.30 0.66
N VAL A 120 -1.09 20.67 -0.23
CA VAL A 120 -1.57 19.56 -1.07
C VAL A 120 -0.96 18.27 -0.58
N ASN A 121 -1.78 17.36 -0.08
CA ASN A 121 -1.34 16.01 0.28
C ASN A 121 -1.52 15.07 -0.92
N ASP A 122 -0.41 14.66 -1.50
CA ASP A 122 -0.38 13.73 -2.62
C ASP A 122 0.47 12.48 -2.33
N ALA A 123 0.69 12.21 -1.04
CA ALA A 123 1.53 11.12 -0.56
C ALA A 123 0.69 9.95 -0.03
N PHE A 124 -0.16 9.33 -0.87
CA PHE A 124 -1.02 8.23 -0.46
C PHE A 124 -0.25 7.10 0.24
N ALA A 125 0.92 6.71 -0.26
CA ALA A 125 1.76 5.70 0.37
C ALA A 125 2.19 6.02 1.82
N CYS A 126 2.04 7.27 2.25
CA CYS A 126 2.34 7.75 3.60
C CYS A 126 1.10 8.10 4.41
N ALA A 127 -0.10 8.05 3.81
CA ALA A 127 -1.34 8.50 4.43
C ALA A 127 -1.70 7.75 5.73
N HIS A 128 -1.18 6.54 5.89
CA HIS A 128 -1.33 5.72 7.12
C HIS A 128 -0.46 6.21 8.29
N ARG A 129 0.31 7.27 8.13
CA ARG A 129 1.25 7.77 9.15
C ARG A 129 0.81 9.11 9.68
N SER A 130 0.78 9.23 11.02
CA SER A 130 0.61 10.50 11.70
C SER A 130 1.98 11.10 11.95
N THR A 131 2.49 11.90 11.00
CA THR A 131 3.76 12.63 11.10
C THR A 131 3.57 14.11 10.74
N PRO A 132 4.43 15.02 11.21
CA PRO A 132 4.30 16.46 10.98
C PRO A 132 4.11 16.83 9.51
N SER A 133 4.91 16.26 8.59
CA SER A 133 4.84 16.57 7.17
C SER A 133 3.57 16.03 6.46
N ILE A 134 2.81 15.13 7.08
CA ILE A 134 1.58 14.55 6.53
C ILE A 134 0.32 15.19 7.10
N VAL A 135 0.27 15.41 8.43
CA VAL A 135 -0.95 15.85 9.10
C VAL A 135 -0.81 17.20 9.83
N GLY A 136 0.42 17.72 9.99
CA GLY A 136 0.67 18.87 10.83
C GLY A 136 0.10 20.21 10.31
N PHE A 137 -0.16 20.33 9.01
CA PHE A 137 -0.69 21.54 8.40
C PHE A 137 -2.20 21.72 8.61
N THR A 138 -2.90 20.67 9.09
CA THR A 138 -4.34 20.69 9.39
C THR A 138 -4.66 21.80 10.41
N GLY A 139 -5.58 22.68 10.06
CA GLY A 139 -5.95 23.82 10.92
C GLY A 139 -5.04 25.05 10.81
N LEU A 140 -3.89 24.95 10.14
CA LEU A 140 -3.00 26.09 9.87
C LEU A 140 -3.15 26.59 8.41
N LEU A 141 -3.39 25.69 7.49
CA LEU A 141 -3.63 25.95 6.07
C LEU A 141 -4.85 25.17 5.58
N PRO A 142 -5.56 25.65 4.55
CA PRO A 142 -6.44 24.78 3.80
C PRO A 142 -5.64 23.61 3.24
N CYS A 143 -6.12 22.38 3.49
CA CYS A 143 -5.46 21.17 3.02
C CYS A 143 -6.36 20.45 2.03
N VAL A 144 -5.80 20.04 0.87
CA VAL A 144 -6.52 19.33 -0.18
C VAL A 144 -5.77 18.08 -0.63
N ALA A 145 -6.50 17.11 -1.17
CA ALA A 145 -5.90 15.96 -1.83
C ALA A 145 -5.33 16.36 -3.20
N GLY A 146 -4.15 15.82 -3.54
CA GLY A 146 -3.67 15.85 -4.91
C GLY A 146 -4.35 14.78 -5.77
N GLU A 147 -4.03 14.77 -7.08
CA GLU A 147 -4.64 13.83 -8.05
C GLU A 147 -4.33 12.37 -7.72
N LEU A 148 -3.11 12.08 -7.28
CA LEU A 148 -2.74 10.71 -6.86
C LEU A 148 -3.57 10.27 -5.66
N MET A 149 -3.61 11.08 -4.60
CA MET A 149 -4.37 10.78 -3.38
C MET A 149 -5.86 10.56 -3.71
N GLY A 150 -6.46 11.49 -4.44
CA GLY A 150 -7.87 11.38 -4.83
C GLY A 150 -8.16 10.19 -5.74
N ASN A 151 -7.26 9.85 -6.66
CA ASN A 151 -7.42 8.70 -7.54
C ASN A 151 -7.31 7.37 -6.79
N GLU A 152 -6.35 7.25 -5.86
CA GLU A 152 -6.20 6.05 -5.02
C GLU A 152 -7.47 5.81 -4.20
N ILE A 153 -7.99 6.84 -3.53
CA ILE A 153 -9.22 6.74 -2.72
C ILE A 153 -10.40 6.33 -3.60
N ARG A 154 -10.69 7.06 -4.67
CA ARG A 154 -11.83 6.74 -5.56
C ARG A 154 -11.77 5.31 -6.12
N LYS A 155 -10.59 4.84 -6.49
CA LYS A 155 -10.40 3.50 -7.05
C LYS A 155 -10.61 2.40 -6.01
N LEU A 156 -10.17 2.66 -4.77
CA LEU A 156 -10.39 1.75 -3.65
C LEU A 156 -11.86 1.76 -3.21
N ASP A 157 -12.50 2.92 -3.10
CA ASP A 157 -13.92 3.05 -2.76
C ASP A 157 -14.81 2.32 -3.76
N HIS A 158 -14.52 2.45 -5.06
CA HIS A 158 -15.24 1.72 -6.09
C HIS A 158 -15.24 0.20 -5.86
N ALA A 159 -14.09 -0.35 -5.43
CA ALA A 159 -13.99 -1.78 -5.13
C ALA A 159 -14.59 -2.19 -3.77
N LEU A 160 -14.66 -1.27 -2.80
CA LEU A 160 -15.08 -1.58 -1.44
C LEU A 160 -16.56 -1.26 -1.18
N GLU A 161 -17.06 -0.15 -1.71
CA GLU A 161 -18.42 0.32 -1.44
C GLU A 161 -19.45 -0.22 -2.44
N THR A 162 -19.05 -0.35 -3.72
CA THR A 162 -19.92 -0.79 -4.80
C THR A 162 -19.31 -1.91 -5.64
N PRO A 163 -18.84 -3.02 -5.03
CA PRO A 163 -18.20 -4.09 -5.79
C PRO A 163 -19.18 -4.79 -6.73
N GLU A 164 -18.76 -5.02 -7.97
CA GLU A 164 -19.44 -5.94 -8.86
C GLU A 164 -19.28 -7.37 -8.35
N ARG A 165 -20.37 -8.15 -8.37
CA ARG A 165 -20.43 -9.50 -7.80
C ARG A 165 -20.14 -10.59 -8.83
N PRO A 166 -19.51 -11.71 -8.43
CA PRO A 166 -18.97 -11.96 -7.10
C PRO A 166 -17.70 -11.15 -6.83
N CYS A 167 -17.54 -10.67 -5.58
CA CYS A 167 -16.34 -9.99 -5.10
C CYS A 167 -15.42 -10.96 -4.36
N LEU A 168 -14.22 -11.15 -4.87
CA LEU A 168 -13.22 -12.06 -4.31
C LEU A 168 -12.13 -11.29 -3.57
N ALA A 169 -11.83 -11.70 -2.34
CA ALA A 169 -10.62 -11.34 -1.63
C ALA A 169 -9.57 -12.43 -1.83
N VAL A 170 -8.46 -12.11 -2.50
CA VAL A 170 -7.31 -13.02 -2.67
C VAL A 170 -6.17 -12.48 -1.83
N LEU A 171 -5.89 -13.13 -0.70
CA LEU A 171 -4.97 -12.60 0.31
C LEU A 171 -3.81 -13.57 0.56
N GLY A 172 -2.60 -13.07 0.35
CA GLY A 172 -1.36 -13.83 0.45
C GLY A 172 -0.20 -13.07 1.07
N GLY A 173 1.01 -13.55 0.78
CA GLY A 173 2.26 -12.98 1.26
C GLY A 173 2.59 -13.36 2.70
N VAL A 174 3.55 -12.63 3.28
CA VAL A 174 4.11 -12.90 4.62
C VAL A 174 3.50 -12.02 5.73
N LYS A 175 2.84 -10.92 5.38
CA LYS A 175 2.15 -10.05 6.37
C LYS A 175 0.79 -10.62 6.75
N VAL A 176 0.82 -11.75 7.46
CA VAL A 176 -0.37 -12.53 7.77
C VAL A 176 -1.33 -11.77 8.68
N ASP A 177 -0.82 -11.02 9.65
CA ASP A 177 -1.62 -10.21 10.59
C ASP A 177 -2.43 -9.12 9.87
N ASP A 178 -1.81 -8.37 8.96
CA ASP A 178 -2.50 -7.37 8.14
C ASP A 178 -3.56 -8.02 7.24
N SER A 179 -3.23 -9.14 6.58
CA SER A 179 -4.14 -9.85 5.67
C SER A 179 -5.34 -10.45 6.39
N ILE A 180 -5.19 -10.97 7.61
CA ILE A 180 -6.32 -11.45 8.42
C ILE A 180 -7.24 -10.31 8.84
N GLN A 181 -6.72 -9.12 9.13
CA GLN A 181 -7.55 -7.94 9.41
C GLN A 181 -8.32 -7.47 8.16
N VAL A 182 -7.68 -7.51 6.99
CA VAL A 182 -8.36 -7.25 5.70
C VAL A 182 -9.49 -8.26 5.48
N ALA A 183 -9.22 -9.56 5.66
CA ALA A 183 -10.22 -10.62 5.50
C ALA A 183 -11.42 -10.41 6.43
N ASP A 184 -11.15 -10.08 7.69
CA ASP A 184 -12.18 -9.81 8.69
C ASP A 184 -13.08 -8.63 8.28
N ASN A 185 -12.47 -7.50 7.89
CA ASN A 185 -13.22 -6.33 7.44
C ASN A 185 -14.09 -6.66 6.22
N MET A 186 -13.52 -7.34 5.23
CA MET A 186 -14.22 -7.62 3.98
C MET A 186 -15.37 -8.61 4.14
N LEU A 187 -15.19 -9.67 4.92
CA LEU A 187 -16.24 -10.67 5.13
C LEU A 187 -17.31 -10.21 6.11
N ARG A 188 -16.92 -9.55 7.22
CA ARG A 188 -17.85 -9.04 8.24
C ARG A 188 -18.78 -7.97 7.69
N ASN A 189 -18.27 -7.07 6.85
CA ASN A 189 -19.05 -6.00 6.25
C ASN A 189 -19.73 -6.41 4.93
N GLY A 190 -19.62 -7.68 4.52
CA GLY A 190 -20.26 -8.19 3.30
C GLY A 190 -19.68 -7.60 2.01
N ILE A 191 -18.43 -7.09 2.07
CA ILE A 191 -17.72 -6.56 0.90
C ILE A 191 -17.33 -7.70 -0.02
N ALA A 192 -16.67 -8.74 0.51
CA ALA A 192 -16.33 -9.94 -0.25
C ALA A 192 -17.35 -11.05 -0.12
N ASP A 193 -17.63 -11.74 -1.21
CA ASP A 193 -18.45 -12.94 -1.27
C ASP A 193 -17.62 -14.18 -0.96
N ALA A 194 -16.31 -14.16 -1.25
CA ALA A 194 -15.39 -15.25 -0.99
C ALA A 194 -13.98 -14.77 -0.64
N LEU A 195 -13.31 -15.51 0.25
CA LEU A 195 -11.89 -15.37 0.57
C LEU A 195 -11.11 -16.55 0.01
N TRP A 196 -10.07 -16.25 -0.76
CA TRP A 196 -9.09 -17.20 -1.27
C TRP A 196 -7.73 -16.92 -0.64
N PRO A 197 -7.37 -17.61 0.46
CA PRO A 197 -6.08 -17.44 1.11
C PRO A 197 -4.96 -18.11 0.30
N THR A 198 -3.80 -17.45 0.25
CA THR A 198 -2.57 -17.97 -0.37
C THR A 198 -1.37 -17.69 0.56
N GLY A 199 -0.19 -18.19 0.23
CA GLY A 199 1.04 -17.92 1.00
C GLY A 199 0.90 -18.18 2.50
N GLY A 200 1.44 -17.29 3.32
CA GLY A 200 1.39 -17.40 4.78
C GLY A 200 -0.02 -17.38 5.37
N VAL A 201 -0.96 -16.69 4.70
CA VAL A 201 -2.38 -16.66 5.12
C VAL A 201 -3.02 -18.04 4.95
N ALA A 202 -2.74 -18.73 3.84
CA ALA A 202 -3.21 -20.10 3.61
C ALA A 202 -2.64 -21.06 4.66
N ASN A 203 -1.33 -20.97 4.95
CA ASN A 203 -0.70 -21.81 5.96
C ASN A 203 -1.38 -21.62 7.33
N LEU A 204 -1.66 -20.39 7.74
CA LEU A 204 -2.32 -20.12 9.02
C LEU A 204 -3.74 -20.70 9.05
N LEU A 205 -4.55 -20.45 8.02
CA LEU A 205 -5.94 -20.89 8.00
C LEU A 205 -6.06 -22.40 7.87
N LEU A 206 -5.16 -23.08 7.16
CA LEU A 206 -5.07 -24.54 7.11
C LEU A 206 -4.74 -25.14 8.49
N ASP A 207 -3.73 -24.59 9.20
CA ASP A 207 -3.37 -25.03 10.55
C ASP A 207 -4.55 -24.90 11.54
N LEU A 208 -5.25 -23.77 11.47
CA LEU A 208 -6.43 -23.52 12.31
C LEU A 208 -7.66 -24.36 11.91
N ALA A 209 -7.76 -24.78 10.66
CA ALA A 209 -8.78 -25.70 10.16
C ALA A 209 -8.49 -27.17 10.51
N GLY A 210 -7.35 -27.45 11.16
CA GLY A 210 -6.99 -28.77 11.65
C GLY A 210 -6.07 -29.60 10.75
N TYR A 211 -5.54 -29.01 9.67
CA TYR A 211 -4.50 -29.66 8.88
C TYR A 211 -3.14 -29.48 9.56
N ASP A 212 -2.37 -30.57 9.66
CA ASP A 212 -1.01 -30.50 10.20
C ASP A 212 -0.04 -30.00 9.12
N ILE A 213 0.28 -28.71 9.16
CA ILE A 213 1.17 -28.07 8.17
C ILE A 213 2.67 -28.35 8.38
N GLY A 214 3.06 -29.15 9.39
CA GLY A 214 4.45 -29.44 9.75
C GLY A 214 5.16 -28.31 10.51
N GLU A 215 6.20 -28.67 11.26
CA GLU A 215 6.92 -27.70 12.10
C GLU A 215 7.62 -26.56 11.32
N PRO A 216 8.22 -26.78 10.14
CA PRO A 216 8.85 -25.68 9.38
C PRO A 216 7.90 -24.51 9.11
N ASN A 217 6.64 -24.82 8.76
CA ASN A 217 5.62 -23.80 8.43
C ASN A 217 5.06 -23.13 9.68
N ARG A 218 4.87 -23.88 10.79
CA ARG A 218 4.50 -23.27 12.09
C ARG A 218 5.57 -22.36 12.64
N ALA A 219 6.85 -22.76 12.56
CA ALA A 219 7.96 -21.95 13.00
C ALA A 219 8.05 -20.64 12.19
N PHE A 220 7.84 -20.72 10.87
CA PHE A 220 7.76 -19.54 10.01
C PHE A 220 6.64 -18.59 10.46
N LEU A 221 5.42 -19.09 10.65
CA LEU A 221 4.28 -18.28 11.10
C LEU A 221 4.53 -17.63 12.46
N LYS A 222 5.09 -18.36 13.43
CA LYS A 222 5.43 -17.83 14.76
C LYS A 222 6.45 -16.69 14.66
N LYS A 223 7.46 -16.85 13.81
CA LYS A 223 8.48 -15.82 13.57
C LYS A 223 7.90 -14.56 12.92
N GLU A 224 7.10 -14.72 11.88
CA GLU A 224 6.53 -13.58 11.14
C GLU A 224 5.50 -12.81 11.98
N LEU A 225 4.67 -13.51 12.74
CA LEU A 225 3.65 -12.91 13.58
C LEU A 225 4.21 -12.32 14.89
N ASP A 226 5.25 -12.90 15.45
CA ASP A 226 5.93 -12.44 16.68
C ASP A 226 4.93 -11.99 17.76
N LYS A 227 5.00 -10.74 18.17
CA LYS A 227 4.09 -10.12 19.16
C LYS A 227 2.62 -10.08 18.72
N HIS A 228 2.34 -10.18 17.41
CA HIS A 228 1.00 -10.21 16.84
C HIS A 228 0.37 -11.60 16.82
N TRP A 229 1.09 -12.64 17.27
CA TRP A 229 0.63 -14.03 17.24
C TRP A 229 -0.75 -14.22 17.89
N ALA A 230 -0.86 -13.91 19.19
CA ALA A 230 -2.07 -14.19 19.93
C ALA A 230 -3.32 -13.44 19.39
N PRO A 231 -3.27 -12.13 19.10
CA PRO A 231 -4.40 -11.42 18.53
C PRO A 231 -4.76 -11.92 17.13
N THR A 232 -3.78 -12.25 16.28
CA THR A 232 -4.04 -12.74 14.92
C THR A 232 -4.70 -14.12 14.95
N ILE A 233 -4.21 -15.05 15.78
CA ILE A 233 -4.83 -16.38 15.95
C ILE A 233 -6.28 -16.25 16.44
N LYS A 234 -6.53 -15.38 17.41
CA LYS A 234 -7.88 -15.15 17.92
C LYS A 234 -8.80 -14.66 16.80
N LEU A 235 -8.37 -13.66 16.03
CA LEU A 235 -9.15 -13.10 14.94
C LEU A 235 -9.40 -14.12 13.82
N ALA A 236 -8.37 -14.88 13.43
CA ALA A 236 -8.48 -15.90 12.40
C ALA A 236 -9.43 -17.05 12.80
N LYS A 237 -9.44 -17.46 14.08
CA LYS A 237 -10.43 -18.44 14.59
C LYS A 237 -11.85 -17.91 14.52
N THR A 238 -12.08 -16.66 14.90
CA THR A 238 -13.39 -16.01 14.78
C THR A 238 -13.81 -15.94 13.30
N LEU A 239 -12.90 -15.57 12.41
CA LEU A 239 -13.14 -15.51 10.97
C LEU A 239 -13.59 -16.87 10.40
N ILE A 240 -12.91 -17.97 10.77
CA ILE A 240 -13.30 -19.33 10.35
C ILE A 240 -14.66 -19.72 10.92
N GLN A 241 -14.92 -19.39 12.19
CA GLN A 241 -16.19 -19.72 12.85
C GLN A 241 -17.38 -19.00 12.21
N ASP A 242 -17.23 -17.70 11.89
CA ASP A 242 -18.33 -16.85 11.46
C ASP A 242 -18.54 -16.88 9.93
N HIS A 243 -17.47 -17.17 9.17
CA HIS A 243 -17.46 -17.06 7.71
C HIS A 243 -16.76 -18.23 7.00
N GLY A 244 -16.65 -19.39 7.65
CA GLY A 244 -15.95 -20.55 7.09
C GLY A 244 -16.49 -21.03 5.75
N ASP A 245 -17.78 -20.86 5.51
CA ASP A 245 -18.46 -21.17 4.25
C ASP A 245 -18.00 -20.31 3.07
N LYS A 246 -17.42 -19.14 3.35
CA LYS A 246 -16.88 -18.21 2.36
C LYS A 246 -15.36 -18.34 2.17
N ILE A 247 -14.69 -19.17 2.99
CA ILE A 247 -13.24 -19.33 2.94
C ILE A 247 -12.88 -20.55 2.07
N HIS A 248 -12.30 -20.31 0.92
CA HIS A 248 -11.87 -21.35 -0.02
C HIS A 248 -10.39 -21.68 0.22
N LEU A 249 -10.15 -22.63 1.14
CA LEU A 249 -8.80 -23.11 1.41
C LEU A 249 -8.19 -23.80 0.18
N PRO A 250 -6.86 -23.67 -0.04
CA PRO A 250 -6.18 -24.43 -1.09
C PRO A 250 -6.33 -25.94 -0.87
N VAL A 251 -6.38 -26.72 -1.94
CA VAL A 251 -6.50 -28.19 -1.92
C VAL A 251 -5.15 -28.90 -1.96
N ASP A 252 -4.12 -28.16 -2.32
CA ASP A 252 -2.72 -28.60 -2.33
C ASP A 252 -1.79 -27.40 -2.11
N LEU A 253 -0.59 -27.66 -1.62
CA LEU A 253 0.46 -26.66 -1.46
C LEU A 253 1.75 -27.17 -2.12
N ALA A 254 2.58 -26.25 -2.63
CA ALA A 254 3.88 -26.57 -3.21
C ALA A 254 4.98 -26.46 -2.14
N ALA A 255 5.53 -27.60 -1.79
CA ALA A 255 6.66 -27.72 -0.86
C ALA A 255 7.98 -27.56 -1.57
N ASN A 256 8.95 -26.94 -0.86
CA ASN A 256 10.35 -26.97 -1.26
C ASN A 256 11.03 -28.17 -0.59
N ILE A 257 11.27 -29.22 -1.36
CA ILE A 257 11.98 -30.42 -0.92
C ILE A 257 13.35 -30.45 -1.63
N GLU A 258 14.40 -30.19 -0.85
CA GLU A 258 15.79 -30.16 -1.35
C GLU A 258 16.00 -29.25 -2.58
N GLY A 259 15.31 -28.11 -2.59
CA GLY A 259 15.38 -27.13 -3.69
C GLY A 259 14.40 -27.38 -4.84
N ASN A 260 13.66 -28.49 -4.84
CA ASN A 260 12.70 -28.84 -5.87
C ASN A 260 11.27 -28.54 -5.43
N ARG A 261 10.43 -28.08 -6.37
CA ARG A 261 8.99 -27.93 -6.16
C ARG A 261 8.31 -29.29 -6.19
N VAL A 262 7.55 -29.60 -5.15
CA VAL A 262 6.68 -30.79 -5.08
C VAL A 262 5.31 -30.34 -4.62
N ASP A 263 4.29 -30.58 -5.44
CA ASP A 263 2.90 -30.24 -5.08
C ASP A 263 2.32 -31.35 -4.21
N ILE A 264 1.91 -31.00 -3.00
CA ILE A 264 1.44 -31.93 -1.94
C ILE A 264 -0.06 -31.72 -1.70
N PRO A 265 -0.92 -32.69 -1.99
CA PRO A 265 -2.32 -32.66 -1.62
C PRO A 265 -2.52 -32.63 -0.11
N LEU A 266 -3.58 -31.97 0.39
CA LEU A 266 -3.85 -31.86 1.84
C LEU A 266 -3.97 -33.23 2.54
N LYS A 267 -4.44 -34.27 1.84
CA LYS A 267 -4.55 -35.65 2.38
C LYS A 267 -3.21 -36.27 2.75
N ASP A 268 -2.12 -35.75 2.19
CA ASP A 268 -0.75 -36.25 2.38
C ASP A 268 0.03 -35.44 3.43
N PHE A 269 -0.64 -34.53 4.14
CA PHE A 269 -0.08 -33.80 5.28
C PHE A 269 -0.01 -34.69 6.53
N PRO A 270 0.96 -34.45 7.44
CA PRO A 270 2.03 -33.44 7.40
C PRO A 270 3.22 -33.84 6.54
N ILE A 271 4.00 -32.82 6.15
CA ILE A 271 5.35 -33.01 5.63
C ILE A 271 6.32 -32.06 6.34
N GLU A 272 7.57 -32.50 6.52
CA GLU A 272 8.62 -31.72 7.19
C GLU A 272 9.42 -30.88 6.18
N ALA A 273 8.70 -30.10 5.34
CA ALA A 273 9.27 -29.18 4.37
C ALA A 273 8.49 -27.86 4.34
N PRO A 274 9.15 -26.72 4.02
CA PRO A 274 8.47 -25.45 3.93
C PRO A 274 7.58 -25.40 2.67
N PHE A 275 6.36 -24.87 2.80
CA PHE A 275 5.50 -24.55 1.69
C PHE A 275 5.86 -23.16 1.14
N TRP A 276 6.19 -23.13 -0.15
CA TRP A 276 6.65 -21.92 -0.83
C TRP A 276 5.70 -21.39 -1.89
N ASP A 277 4.63 -22.11 -2.21
CA ASP A 277 3.55 -21.65 -3.10
C ASP A 277 2.29 -22.48 -2.84
N ILE A 278 1.18 -22.11 -3.45
CA ILE A 278 0.01 -23.00 -3.58
C ILE A 278 0.29 -24.06 -4.66
N GLY A 279 -0.33 -25.24 -4.52
CA GLY A 279 -0.17 -26.33 -5.46
C GLY A 279 -0.91 -26.08 -6.79
N ILE A 280 -0.60 -26.91 -7.80
CA ILE A 280 -1.11 -26.74 -9.16
C ILE A 280 -2.64 -26.81 -9.25
N ASN A 281 -3.29 -27.68 -8.43
CA ASN A 281 -4.75 -27.78 -8.43
C ASN A 281 -5.38 -26.54 -7.77
N SER A 282 -4.75 -26.01 -6.72
CA SER A 282 -5.18 -24.76 -6.07
C SER A 282 -5.02 -23.58 -7.02
N VAL A 283 -3.94 -23.50 -7.80
CA VAL A 283 -3.74 -22.50 -8.87
C VAL A 283 -4.88 -22.58 -9.88
N PHE A 284 -5.24 -23.78 -10.33
CA PHE A 284 -6.33 -23.98 -11.29
C PHE A 284 -7.66 -23.47 -10.78
N HIS A 285 -8.03 -23.84 -9.54
CA HIS A 285 -9.30 -23.41 -8.93
C HIS A 285 -9.33 -21.89 -8.68
N LEU A 286 -8.26 -21.33 -8.14
CA LEU A 286 -8.15 -19.89 -7.88
C LEU A 286 -8.24 -19.09 -9.20
N SER A 287 -7.51 -19.50 -10.23
CA SER A 287 -7.54 -18.81 -11.53
C SER A 287 -8.92 -18.85 -12.17
N ALA A 288 -9.63 -19.99 -12.05
CA ALA A 288 -11.00 -20.09 -12.54
C ALA A 288 -11.96 -19.16 -11.76
N ALA A 289 -11.82 -19.06 -10.44
CA ALA A 289 -12.61 -18.16 -9.61
C ALA A 289 -12.35 -16.68 -9.98
N ILE A 290 -11.08 -16.29 -10.16
CA ILE A 290 -10.69 -14.93 -10.55
C ILE A 290 -11.30 -14.55 -11.90
N ARG A 291 -11.24 -15.41 -12.93
CA ARG A 291 -11.79 -15.13 -14.26
C ARG A 291 -13.31 -14.92 -14.26
N ASN A 292 -14.02 -15.48 -13.29
CA ASN A 292 -15.47 -15.36 -13.14
C ASN A 292 -15.90 -14.29 -12.12
N ALA A 293 -14.98 -13.55 -11.55
CA ALA A 293 -15.28 -12.52 -10.55
C ALA A 293 -15.64 -11.19 -11.21
N GLY A 294 -16.59 -10.46 -10.61
CA GLY A 294 -16.89 -9.06 -10.95
C GLY A 294 -15.89 -8.09 -10.34
N THR A 295 -15.47 -8.37 -9.09
CA THR A 295 -14.42 -7.59 -8.40
C THR A 295 -13.39 -8.51 -7.78
N ILE A 296 -12.10 -8.19 -7.91
CA ILE A 296 -10.99 -8.94 -7.32
C ILE A 296 -10.16 -7.97 -6.48
N ILE A 297 -10.04 -8.24 -5.18
CA ILE A 297 -9.14 -7.51 -4.29
C ILE A 297 -7.99 -8.42 -3.93
N LEU A 298 -6.82 -8.13 -4.51
CA LEU A 298 -5.64 -8.94 -4.39
C LEU A 298 -4.57 -8.24 -3.57
N ASN A 299 -4.07 -8.94 -2.54
CA ASN A 299 -2.95 -8.45 -1.75
C ASN A 299 -1.94 -9.56 -1.46
N GLY A 300 -0.70 -9.29 -1.84
CA GLY A 300 0.43 -10.19 -1.63
C GLY A 300 0.54 -11.34 -2.64
N PRO A 301 1.75 -11.87 -2.81
CA PRO A 301 2.00 -13.01 -3.69
C PRO A 301 1.47 -14.31 -3.08
N SER A 302 1.23 -15.32 -3.92
CA SER A 302 0.82 -16.65 -3.46
C SER A 302 1.96 -17.46 -2.88
N GLY A 303 3.21 -17.12 -3.23
CA GLY A 303 4.40 -17.85 -2.81
C GLY A 303 5.69 -17.04 -2.92
N VAL A 304 6.82 -17.74 -2.85
CA VAL A 304 8.18 -17.20 -2.95
C VAL A 304 8.51 -16.97 -4.42
N PHE A 305 7.87 -15.97 -5.03
CA PHE A 305 7.93 -15.69 -6.46
C PHE A 305 9.32 -15.27 -6.96
N GLU A 306 10.23 -14.89 -6.06
CA GLU A 306 11.63 -14.61 -6.37
C GLU A 306 12.38 -15.88 -6.83
N ASN A 307 11.89 -17.06 -6.45
CA ASN A 307 12.34 -18.32 -6.98
C ASN A 307 11.41 -18.75 -8.14
N PRO A 308 11.93 -18.89 -9.38
CA PRO A 308 11.13 -19.24 -10.55
C PRO A 308 10.28 -20.50 -10.38
N ASP A 309 10.75 -21.52 -9.67
CA ASP A 309 10.04 -22.78 -9.45
C ASP A 309 8.80 -22.61 -8.56
N PHE A 310 8.76 -21.55 -7.73
CA PHE A 310 7.67 -21.24 -6.80
C PHE A 310 6.92 -19.95 -7.17
N ALA A 311 7.13 -19.44 -8.38
CA ALA A 311 6.46 -18.26 -8.89
C ALA A 311 5.11 -18.57 -9.57
N LEU A 312 4.82 -19.83 -9.84
CA LEU A 312 3.68 -20.26 -10.67
C LEU A 312 2.36 -19.71 -10.16
N GLY A 313 2.05 -19.90 -8.89
CA GLY A 313 0.79 -19.44 -8.29
C GLY A 313 0.61 -17.93 -8.42
N THR A 314 1.66 -17.16 -8.14
CA THR A 314 1.63 -15.70 -8.28
C THR A 314 1.44 -15.27 -9.73
N ILE A 315 2.17 -15.89 -10.67
CA ILE A 315 2.09 -15.54 -12.08
C ILE A 315 0.70 -15.85 -12.65
N GLU A 316 0.16 -17.03 -12.39
CA GLU A 316 -1.15 -17.44 -12.90
C GLU A 316 -2.31 -16.63 -12.29
N MET A 317 -2.20 -16.27 -11.02
CA MET A 317 -3.12 -15.35 -10.37
C MET A 317 -3.15 -13.98 -11.06
N LEU A 318 -1.98 -13.41 -11.39
CA LEU A 318 -1.88 -12.14 -12.12
C LEU A 318 -2.37 -12.25 -13.56
N ASN A 319 -2.07 -13.36 -14.25
CA ASN A 319 -2.57 -13.63 -15.60
C ASN A 319 -4.11 -13.74 -15.59
N ALA A 320 -4.68 -14.47 -14.63
CA ALA A 320 -6.13 -14.60 -14.48
C ALA A 320 -6.81 -13.25 -14.22
N CYS A 321 -6.22 -12.36 -13.40
CA CYS A 321 -6.71 -11.00 -13.23
C CYS A 321 -6.67 -10.19 -14.55
N ALA A 322 -5.58 -10.32 -15.32
CA ALA A 322 -5.42 -9.61 -16.59
C ALA A 322 -6.34 -10.13 -17.72
N GLU A 323 -6.84 -11.36 -17.60
CA GLU A 323 -7.78 -12.00 -18.51
C GLU A 323 -9.24 -11.84 -18.08
N SER A 324 -9.48 -11.48 -16.82
CA SER A 324 -10.81 -11.25 -16.27
C SER A 324 -11.40 -9.94 -16.81
N GLU A 325 -12.72 -9.92 -17.03
CA GLU A 325 -13.47 -8.68 -17.27
C GLU A 325 -13.78 -7.94 -15.95
N GLY A 326 -13.52 -8.55 -14.81
CA GLY A 326 -13.76 -8.00 -13.49
C GLY A 326 -12.78 -6.88 -13.12
N TYR A 327 -13.23 -6.01 -12.21
CA TYR A 327 -12.42 -4.92 -11.68
C TYR A 327 -11.38 -5.43 -10.68
N ALA A 328 -10.12 -5.59 -11.11
CA ALA A 328 -9.04 -6.08 -10.26
C ALA A 328 -8.30 -4.92 -9.58
N VAL A 329 -8.34 -4.89 -8.24
CA VAL A 329 -7.56 -3.98 -7.40
C VAL A 329 -6.41 -4.72 -6.75
N MET A 330 -5.20 -4.20 -6.91
CA MET A 330 -4.00 -4.80 -6.36
C MET A 330 -3.32 -3.90 -5.35
N GLY A 331 -3.18 -4.42 -4.12
CA GLY A 331 -2.36 -3.86 -3.07
C GLY A 331 -1.01 -4.58 -2.95
N GLY A 332 -0.08 -3.94 -2.23
CA GLY A 332 1.24 -4.52 -1.93
C GLY A 332 2.32 -4.19 -2.96
N GLY A 333 3.47 -3.70 -2.44
CA GLY A 333 4.58 -3.24 -3.29
C GLY A 333 5.19 -4.33 -4.18
N HIS A 334 5.32 -5.56 -3.67
CA HIS A 334 5.88 -6.68 -4.43
C HIS A 334 4.97 -7.08 -5.60
N THR A 335 3.67 -7.18 -5.37
CA THR A 335 2.68 -7.51 -6.41
C THR A 335 2.63 -6.41 -7.47
N ALA A 336 2.62 -5.13 -7.07
CA ALA A 336 2.64 -4.01 -7.99
C ALA A 336 3.89 -3.99 -8.89
N THR A 337 5.07 -4.32 -8.33
CA THR A 337 6.32 -4.43 -9.09
C THR A 337 6.23 -5.54 -10.14
N LEU A 338 5.69 -6.71 -9.79
CA LEU A 338 5.50 -7.82 -10.73
C LEU A 338 4.54 -7.45 -11.87
N VAL A 339 3.42 -6.82 -11.55
CA VAL A 339 2.46 -6.34 -12.55
C VAL A 339 3.11 -5.39 -13.55
N ALA A 340 3.92 -4.44 -13.05
CA ALA A 340 4.67 -3.50 -13.90
C ALA A 340 5.72 -4.21 -14.78
N GLN A 341 6.51 -5.12 -14.20
CA GLN A 341 7.53 -5.89 -14.93
C GLN A 341 6.94 -6.75 -16.03
N ARG A 342 5.73 -7.26 -15.86
CA ARG A 342 5.01 -8.09 -16.82
C ARG A 342 4.17 -7.29 -17.84
N GLY A 343 4.13 -5.96 -17.70
CA GLY A 343 3.33 -5.10 -18.59
C GLY A 343 1.82 -5.32 -18.46
N LEU A 344 1.34 -5.70 -17.27
CA LEU A 344 -0.07 -6.01 -17.02
C LEU A 344 -0.85 -4.84 -16.37
N ALA A 345 -0.19 -3.72 -16.08
CA ALA A 345 -0.81 -2.62 -15.33
C ALA A 345 -2.08 -2.06 -16.00
N ASP A 346 -2.06 -1.93 -17.33
CA ASP A 346 -3.20 -1.41 -18.10
C ASP A 346 -4.39 -2.38 -18.19
N LYS A 347 -4.19 -3.63 -17.78
CA LYS A 347 -5.23 -4.66 -17.72
C LYS A 347 -5.89 -4.78 -16.35
N MET A 348 -5.38 -4.05 -15.36
CA MET A 348 -5.92 -4.03 -14.01
C MET A 348 -6.84 -2.82 -13.82
N GLY A 349 -7.88 -2.97 -13.03
CA GLY A 349 -8.73 -1.85 -12.63
C GLY A 349 -7.96 -0.80 -11.84
N HIS A 350 -7.11 -1.26 -10.91
CA HIS A 350 -6.20 -0.41 -10.15
C HIS A 350 -4.99 -1.17 -9.58
N VAL A 351 -3.81 -0.58 -9.75
CA VAL A 351 -2.57 -1.03 -9.08
C VAL A 351 -2.15 0.06 -8.11
N SER A 352 -2.40 -0.16 -6.82
CA SER A 352 -2.14 0.85 -5.79
C SER A 352 -0.65 1.08 -5.56
N THR A 353 -0.27 2.35 -5.50
CA THR A 353 1.08 2.79 -5.08
C THR A 353 1.24 2.81 -3.55
N GLY A 354 0.13 2.61 -2.82
CA GLY A 354 0.00 2.86 -1.39
C GLY A 354 0.70 1.88 -0.47
N GLY A 355 0.96 0.65 -0.91
CA GLY A 355 1.57 -0.36 -0.05
C GLY A 355 0.80 -0.54 1.27
N GLY A 356 1.41 -0.15 2.41
CA GLY A 356 0.78 -0.24 3.72
C GLY A 356 -0.50 0.61 3.86
N ALA A 357 -0.54 1.80 3.26
CA ALA A 357 -1.73 2.64 3.31
C ALA A 357 -2.92 2.00 2.57
N CYS A 358 -2.68 1.34 1.45
CA CYS A 358 -3.70 0.58 0.73
C CYS A 358 -4.26 -0.56 1.60
N LEU A 359 -3.39 -1.30 2.28
CA LEU A 359 -3.80 -2.36 3.21
C LEU A 359 -4.64 -1.82 4.36
N ASP A 360 -4.20 -0.73 4.99
CA ASP A 360 -4.94 -0.10 6.08
C ASP A 360 -6.31 0.38 5.60
N TYR A 361 -6.39 0.93 4.38
CA TYR A 361 -7.64 1.38 3.79
C TYR A 361 -8.61 0.20 3.55
N ILE A 362 -8.14 -0.86 2.91
CA ILE A 362 -8.93 -2.07 2.65
C ILE A 362 -9.35 -2.76 3.97
N ALA A 363 -8.52 -2.69 5.01
CA ALA A 363 -8.86 -3.18 6.34
C ALA A 363 -9.87 -2.31 7.10
N GLY A 364 -10.37 -1.22 6.48
CA GLY A 364 -11.31 -0.29 7.11
C GLY A 364 -10.67 0.59 8.20
N ARG A 365 -9.34 0.67 8.24
CA ARG A 365 -8.62 1.52 9.19
C ARG A 365 -8.57 2.96 8.66
N PRO A 366 -8.93 3.96 9.50
CA PRO A 366 -8.84 5.35 9.08
C PRO A 366 -7.39 5.73 8.78
N LEU A 367 -7.15 6.37 7.64
CA LEU A 367 -5.83 6.87 7.27
C LEU A 367 -5.64 8.29 7.85
N PRO A 368 -4.67 8.54 8.74
CA PRO A 368 -4.46 9.87 9.34
C PRO A 368 -4.33 11.00 8.30
N GLY A 369 -3.65 10.71 7.16
CA GLY A 369 -3.51 11.69 6.08
C GLY A 369 -4.82 12.05 5.39
N VAL A 370 -5.78 11.12 5.31
CA VAL A 370 -7.12 11.38 4.75
C VAL A 370 -7.99 12.10 5.79
N VAL A 371 -8.05 11.59 7.02
CA VAL A 371 -8.77 12.20 8.12
C VAL A 371 -8.35 13.66 8.34
N SER A 372 -7.06 13.97 8.20
CA SER A 372 -6.55 15.33 8.33
C SER A 372 -7.06 16.26 7.21
N LEU A 373 -7.29 15.76 6.00
CA LEU A 373 -7.90 16.54 4.91
C LEU A 373 -9.37 16.84 5.19
N GLU A 374 -10.13 15.85 5.67
CA GLU A 374 -11.54 16.02 6.08
C GLU A 374 -11.67 17.06 7.21
N GLN A 375 -10.81 16.96 8.22
CA GLN A 375 -10.79 17.92 9.33
C GLN A 375 -10.41 19.33 8.87
N SER A 376 -9.49 19.46 7.92
CA SER A 376 -9.13 20.74 7.32
C SER A 376 -10.31 21.33 6.53
N ALA A 377 -11.04 20.51 5.77
CA ALA A 377 -12.24 20.98 5.06
C ALA A 377 -13.26 21.58 6.01
N VAL A 378 -13.52 20.94 7.17
CA VAL A 378 -14.40 21.47 8.20
C VAL A 378 -13.84 22.77 8.79
N ALA A 379 -12.55 22.82 9.13
CA ALA A 379 -11.92 23.97 9.78
C ALA A 379 -11.93 25.24 8.89
N PHE A 380 -11.80 25.06 7.59
CA PHE A 380 -11.75 26.16 6.60
C PHE A 380 -13.06 26.36 5.84
N GLY A 381 -14.15 25.65 6.22
CA GLY A 381 -15.45 25.78 5.56
C GLY A 381 -15.43 25.40 4.08
N ILE A 382 -14.59 24.44 3.69
CA ILE A 382 -14.51 23.94 2.32
C ILE A 382 -15.70 23.01 2.09
N ASP A 383 -16.54 23.34 1.10
CA ASP A 383 -17.66 22.49 0.73
C ASP A 383 -17.16 21.23 -0.04
N ILE A 384 -17.31 20.07 0.62
CA ILE A 384 -16.97 18.77 0.05
C ILE A 384 -18.19 18.05 -0.58
N SER A 385 -19.39 18.64 -0.53
CA SER A 385 -20.63 18.02 -1.05
C SER A 385 -20.58 17.68 -2.56
N HIS A 386 -19.71 18.34 -3.31
CA HIS A 386 -19.46 18.06 -4.73
C HIS A 386 -18.40 16.98 -4.97
N ALA A 387 -17.56 16.67 -3.97
CA ALA A 387 -16.57 15.60 -4.07
C ALA A 387 -17.24 14.21 -4.06
N GLU A 388 -18.33 14.07 -3.29
CA GLU A 388 -19.10 12.83 -3.19
C GLU A 388 -19.96 12.53 -4.44
N LYS A 389 -20.25 13.54 -5.29
CA LYS A 389 -21.11 13.38 -6.50
C LYS A 389 -20.33 13.00 -7.76
N ASN A 390 -19.00 13.10 -7.74
CA ASN A 390 -18.12 12.78 -8.86
C ASN A 390 -17.14 11.62 -8.52
N ALA A 391 -17.40 10.89 -7.42
CA ALA A 391 -16.69 9.70 -7.00
C ALA A 391 -17.28 8.44 -7.67
#